data_8b50b29982ba1d95fd97871fdff7e36d
#
_entry.id   8b50b29982ba1d95fd97871fdff7e36d
#
_cell.length_a   1.000
_cell.length_b   1.000
_cell.length_c   1.000
_cell.angle_alpha   90.00
_cell.angle_beta   90.00
_cell.angle_gamma   90.00
#
_symmetry.space_group_name_H-M   'P 1'
#
loop_
_entity.id
_entity.type
_entity.pdbx_description
1 polymer ?
#
loop_
_entity_poly.entity_id
_entity_poly.type
_entity_poly.pdbx_seq_one_letter_code
_entity_poly.pdbx_strand_id
1 'polypeptide(L)'
;MRTFLIFVFACLPFWLSSQNTQNESGFLVKKDSVSFYSFEKEGVFEYLISSSKELQKTYTKYSSGLPTELKNIEFISLSALVSETNEVYFLYPGGGILFKYCDGVFERIDESFAHRNQFSGHFFEYKKELYLLGGYGYWRSNSLLTKYNFSSKSWEIVP
;
A
#
# COMPACT_ATOMS: atom_id res chain seq x y z
N MET A 1 41.97 52.36 23.21
CA MET A 1 40.54 52.13 23.49
C MET A 1 40.00 51.22 22.42
N ARG A 2 39.76 49.92 22.74
CA ARG A 2 39.19 48.93 21.83
C ARG A 2 37.73 48.74 22.22
N THR A 3 36.84 49.17 21.35
CA THR A 3 35.39 49.05 21.51
C THR A 3 34.98 47.62 21.14
N PHE A 4 34.55 46.85 22.15
CA PHE A 4 33.96 45.50 21.94
C PHE A 4 32.50 45.67 21.49
N LEU A 5 32.21 45.24 20.27
CA LEU A 5 30.83 45.15 19.75
C LEU A 5 30.27 43.81 20.19
N ILE A 6 29.35 43.82 21.16
CA ILE A 6 28.62 42.63 21.59
C ILE A 6 27.44 42.43 20.62
N PHE A 7 27.52 41.41 19.76
CA PHE A 7 26.37 40.92 19.00
C PHE A 7 25.46 40.10 19.91
N VAL A 8 24.34 40.68 20.28
CA VAL A 8 23.27 39.97 20.97
C VAL A 8 22.47 39.21 19.87
N PHE A 9 22.72 37.90 19.75
CA PHE A 9 21.85 37.04 18.99
C PHE A 9 20.52 36.87 19.75
N ALA A 10 19.50 37.61 19.32
CA ALA A 10 18.13 37.36 19.74
C ALA A 10 17.67 36.04 19.17
N CYS A 11 17.74 34.95 19.94
CA CYS A 11 17.06 33.72 19.65
C CYS A 11 15.56 33.97 19.75
N LEU A 12 14.94 34.28 18.61
CA LEU A 12 13.50 34.19 18.49
C LEU A 12 13.11 32.69 18.56
N PRO A 13 12.30 32.28 19.51
CA PRO A 13 11.76 30.93 19.50
C PRO A 13 10.82 30.83 18.27
N PHE A 14 11.26 30.16 17.24
CA PHE A 14 10.35 29.65 16.23
C PHE A 14 9.39 28.66 16.93
N TRP A 15 8.25 29.16 17.34
CA TRP A 15 7.08 28.35 17.60
C TRP A 15 6.61 27.82 16.24
N LEU A 16 7.24 26.72 15.79
CA LEU A 16 6.59 25.83 14.86
C LEU A 16 5.37 25.29 15.59
N SER A 17 4.23 25.90 15.32
CA SER A 17 2.95 25.30 15.59
C SER A 17 2.95 24.02 14.77
N SER A 18 3.27 22.91 15.40
CA SER A 18 2.95 21.59 14.93
C SER A 18 1.43 21.57 14.83
N GLN A 19 0.90 21.92 13.66
CA GLN A 19 -0.42 21.50 13.30
C GLN A 19 -0.36 19.98 13.36
N ASN A 20 -1.10 19.41 14.31
CA ASN A 20 -1.48 18.02 14.35
C ASN A 20 -2.32 17.76 13.09
N THR A 21 -1.69 17.71 11.94
CA THR A 21 -2.19 16.93 10.84
C THR A 21 -2.11 15.51 11.38
N GLN A 22 -3.24 14.96 11.79
CA GLN A 22 -3.40 13.52 11.85
C GLN A 22 -2.94 13.06 10.48
N ASN A 23 -1.72 12.54 10.42
CA ASN A 23 -1.20 11.86 9.26
C ASN A 23 -2.07 10.61 9.12
N GLU A 24 -3.18 10.75 8.44
CA GLU A 24 -3.84 9.63 7.81
C GLU A 24 -2.84 9.14 6.78
N SER A 25 -2.00 8.18 7.18
CA SER A 25 -0.95 7.61 6.36
C SER A 25 -1.63 6.84 5.24
N GLY A 26 -1.89 7.52 4.13
CA GLY A 26 -2.35 6.89 2.92
C GLY A 26 -1.30 5.91 2.41
N PHE A 27 -1.73 4.77 1.91
CA PHE A 27 -0.85 3.78 1.31
C PHE A 27 -0.67 4.07 -0.17
N LEU A 28 0.56 4.41 -0.58
CA LEU A 28 0.87 4.77 -1.97
C LEU A 28 1.14 3.54 -2.81
N VAL A 29 0.42 3.42 -3.91
CA VAL A 29 0.62 2.39 -4.93
C VAL A 29 0.90 3.06 -6.26
N LYS A 30 2.06 2.79 -6.84
CA LYS A 30 2.44 3.32 -8.15
C LYS A 30 1.63 2.58 -9.23
N LYS A 31 0.84 3.33 -10.02
CA LYS A 31 0.07 2.81 -11.14
C LYS A 31 0.93 2.71 -12.41
N ASP A 32 1.61 3.81 -12.75
CA ASP A 32 2.49 3.90 -13.92
C ASP A 32 3.57 4.97 -13.70
N SER A 33 4.23 5.42 -14.76
CA SER A 33 5.31 6.42 -14.67
C SER A 33 4.84 7.82 -14.25
N VAL A 34 3.55 8.13 -14.38
CA VAL A 34 2.97 9.46 -14.18
C VAL A 34 1.80 9.48 -13.22
N SER A 35 1.29 8.33 -12.79
CA SER A 35 0.15 8.23 -11.89
C SER A 35 0.39 7.28 -10.72
N PHE A 36 -0.27 7.56 -9.60
CA PHE A 36 -0.26 6.71 -8.42
C PHE A 36 -1.54 6.87 -7.61
N TYR A 37 -1.86 5.85 -6.83
CA TYR A 37 -2.98 5.83 -5.91
C TYR A 37 -2.51 6.05 -4.46
N SER A 38 -3.29 6.81 -3.69
CA SER A 38 -3.21 6.86 -2.22
C SER A 38 -4.49 6.28 -1.64
N PHE A 39 -4.38 5.11 -1.03
CA PHE A 39 -5.50 4.43 -0.40
C PHE A 39 -5.63 4.89 1.05
N GLU A 40 -6.81 5.38 1.41
CA GLU A 40 -7.18 5.84 2.74
C GLU A 40 -8.38 5.02 3.27
N LYS A 41 -8.80 5.25 4.51
CA LYS A 41 -9.89 4.48 5.12
C LYS A 41 -11.25 4.59 4.43
N GLU A 42 -11.53 5.75 3.82
CA GLU A 42 -12.86 6.04 3.25
C GLU A 42 -12.89 6.07 1.73
N GLY A 43 -11.72 6.11 1.09
CA GLY A 43 -11.61 6.22 -0.37
C GLY A 43 -10.18 6.22 -0.85
N VAL A 44 -10.02 6.47 -2.13
CA VAL A 44 -8.72 6.53 -2.80
C VAL A 44 -8.54 7.86 -3.50
N PHE A 45 -7.37 8.43 -3.39
CA PHE A 45 -6.93 9.52 -4.23
C PHE A 45 -6.10 8.96 -5.38
N GLU A 46 -6.47 9.31 -6.59
CA GLU A 46 -5.63 9.13 -7.78
C GLU A 46 -4.91 10.44 -8.08
N TYR A 47 -3.60 10.35 -8.18
CA TYR A 47 -2.73 11.45 -8.55
C TYR A 47 -2.18 11.21 -9.94
N LEU A 48 -2.31 12.19 -10.80
CA LEU A 48 -1.79 12.17 -12.17
C LEU A 48 -0.86 13.38 -12.37
N ILE A 49 0.35 13.12 -12.81
CA ILE A 49 1.29 14.18 -13.21
C ILE A 49 1.07 14.44 -14.70
N SER A 50 0.50 15.61 -15.02
CA SER A 50 0.23 16.02 -16.40
C SER A 50 1.53 16.32 -17.17
N SER A 51 1.43 16.43 -18.49
CA SER A 51 2.55 16.86 -19.35
C SER A 51 3.06 18.26 -19.01
N SER A 52 2.21 19.14 -18.45
CA SER A 52 2.59 20.46 -17.90
C SER A 52 3.29 20.37 -16.53
N LYS A 53 3.53 19.17 -15.99
CA LYS A 53 4.05 18.90 -14.63
C LYS A 53 3.13 19.38 -13.51
N GLU A 54 1.87 19.59 -13.80
CA GLU A 54 0.85 19.88 -12.79
C GLU A 54 0.32 18.57 -12.19
N LEU A 55 0.14 18.56 -10.87
CA LEU A 55 -0.43 17.43 -10.15
C LEU A 55 -1.95 17.57 -10.13
N GLN A 56 -2.62 16.66 -10.82
CA GLN A 56 -4.08 16.53 -10.74
C GLN A 56 -4.40 15.48 -9.67
N LYS A 57 -5.44 15.74 -8.87
CA LYS A 57 -5.89 14.88 -7.79
C LYS A 57 -7.38 14.60 -7.95
N THR A 58 -7.75 13.34 -8.02
CA THR A 58 -9.13 12.86 -8.08
C THR A 58 -9.41 12.00 -6.87
N TYR A 59 -10.55 12.19 -6.21
CA TYR A 59 -10.98 11.38 -5.08
C TYR A 59 -12.15 10.47 -5.45
N THR A 60 -12.05 9.21 -5.11
CA THR A 60 -13.11 8.21 -5.25
C THR A 60 -13.42 7.59 -3.90
N LYS A 61 -14.64 7.80 -3.41
CA LYS A 61 -15.12 7.16 -2.18
C LYS A 61 -15.43 5.69 -2.44
N TYR A 62 -15.15 4.82 -1.45
CA TYR A 62 -15.55 3.41 -1.56
C TYR A 62 -17.06 3.26 -1.56
N SER A 63 -17.59 2.62 -2.59
CA SER A 63 -19.04 2.47 -2.79
C SER A 63 -19.67 1.44 -1.86
N SER A 64 -18.94 0.40 -1.47
CA SER A 64 -19.39 -0.67 -0.55
C SER A 64 -18.73 -0.61 0.83
N GLY A 65 -17.89 0.40 1.08
CA GLY A 65 -17.00 0.42 2.24
C GLY A 65 -15.89 -0.63 2.14
N LEU A 66 -15.06 -0.70 3.19
CA LEU A 66 -13.99 -1.69 3.27
C LEU A 66 -14.51 -3.07 3.68
N PRO A 67 -13.98 -4.16 3.11
CA PRO A 67 -14.16 -5.52 3.63
C PRO A 67 -13.81 -5.61 5.11
N THR A 68 -14.47 -6.53 5.83
CA THR A 68 -14.28 -6.67 7.28
C THR A 68 -12.83 -6.90 7.67
N GLU A 69 -12.09 -7.66 6.87
CA GLU A 69 -10.67 -7.96 7.05
C GLU A 69 -9.78 -6.71 6.94
N LEU A 70 -10.18 -5.74 6.11
CA LEU A 70 -9.43 -4.49 5.92
C LEU A 70 -9.79 -3.38 6.90
N LYS A 71 -10.95 -3.46 7.60
CA LYS A 71 -11.38 -2.42 8.54
C LYS A 71 -10.42 -2.22 9.72
N ASN A 72 -9.79 -3.30 10.16
CA ASN A 72 -8.96 -3.33 11.36
C ASN A 72 -7.46 -3.42 11.06
N ILE A 73 -7.07 -3.27 9.81
CA ILE A 73 -5.67 -3.30 9.39
C ILE A 73 -5.25 -1.95 8.81
N GLU A 74 -4.02 -1.56 9.06
CA GLU A 74 -3.44 -0.41 8.37
C GLU A 74 -3.02 -0.81 6.96
N PHE A 75 -3.37 -0.01 5.95
CA PHE A 75 -3.03 -0.28 4.56
C PHE A 75 -1.53 -0.48 4.32
N ILE A 76 -0.67 0.20 5.09
CA ILE A 76 0.79 0.05 5.03
C ILE A 76 1.27 -1.37 5.35
N SER A 77 0.44 -2.16 6.03
CA SER A 77 0.76 -3.57 6.34
C SER A 77 0.45 -4.51 5.18
N LEU A 78 -0.26 -4.04 4.16
CA LEU A 78 -0.61 -4.84 2.98
C LEU A 78 0.56 -4.82 1.98
N SER A 79 0.71 -5.90 1.24
CA SER A 79 1.50 -5.88 0.01
C SER A 79 0.57 -5.56 -1.15
N ALA A 80 0.93 -4.58 -1.98
CA ALA A 80 0.11 -4.21 -3.12
C ALA A 80 0.92 -4.24 -4.41
N LEU A 81 0.25 -4.52 -5.51
CA LEU A 81 0.78 -4.39 -6.85
C LEU A 81 -0.28 -3.88 -7.82
N VAL A 82 0.16 -3.22 -8.87
CA VAL A 82 -0.63 -2.93 -10.05
C VAL A 82 -0.20 -3.89 -11.15
N SER A 83 -1.15 -4.64 -11.69
CA SER A 83 -0.89 -5.63 -12.74
C SER A 83 -0.62 -4.96 -14.10
N GLU A 84 -0.12 -5.73 -15.04
CA GLU A 84 0.01 -5.29 -16.45
C GLU A 84 -1.34 -4.87 -17.07
N THR A 85 -2.46 -5.36 -16.52
CA THR A 85 -3.82 -4.99 -16.93
C THR A 85 -4.41 -3.81 -16.18
N ASN A 86 -3.58 -3.08 -15.38
CA ASN A 86 -3.97 -1.97 -14.51
C ASN A 86 -4.97 -2.33 -13.40
N GLU A 87 -5.05 -3.58 -13.02
CA GLU A 87 -5.79 -4.03 -11.85
C GLU A 87 -4.92 -3.86 -10.60
N VAL A 88 -5.51 -3.43 -9.50
CA VAL A 88 -4.78 -3.26 -8.23
C VAL A 88 -5.13 -4.43 -7.31
N TYR A 89 -4.10 -5.13 -6.88
CA TYR A 89 -4.22 -6.25 -5.96
C TYR A 89 -3.59 -5.93 -4.61
N PHE A 90 -4.23 -6.37 -3.54
CA PHE A 90 -3.75 -6.25 -2.17
C PHE A 90 -3.69 -7.62 -1.51
N LEU A 91 -2.51 -7.97 -1.06
CA LEU A 91 -2.28 -9.18 -0.30
C LEU A 91 -2.24 -8.88 1.20
N TYR A 92 -3.05 -9.59 1.97
CA TYR A 92 -3.08 -9.51 3.43
C TYR A 92 -1.76 -10.01 4.05
N PRO A 93 -1.29 -9.43 5.16
CA PRO A 93 -0.12 -9.95 5.88
C PRO A 93 -0.33 -11.42 6.23
N GLY A 94 0.65 -12.24 5.97
CA GLY A 94 0.55 -13.68 6.13
C GLY A 94 0.34 -14.46 4.83
N GLY A 95 0.07 -13.77 3.70
CA GLY A 95 0.14 -14.33 2.37
C GLY A 95 -1.05 -15.20 1.96
N GLY A 96 -2.20 -15.01 2.58
CA GLY A 96 -3.42 -15.77 2.27
C GLY A 96 -4.45 -14.94 1.51
N ILE A 97 -5.10 -14.05 2.21
CA ILE A 97 -6.24 -13.27 1.68
C ILE A 97 -5.77 -12.30 0.60
N LEU A 98 -6.45 -12.35 -0.54
CA LEU A 98 -6.18 -11.50 -1.70
C LEU A 98 -7.42 -10.67 -2.04
N PHE A 99 -7.22 -9.37 -2.16
CA PHE A 99 -8.24 -8.43 -2.60
C PHE A 99 -7.87 -7.87 -3.96
N LYS A 100 -8.89 -7.61 -4.78
CA LYS A 100 -8.82 -6.81 -5.99
C LYS A 100 -9.56 -5.50 -5.74
N TYR A 101 -8.95 -4.39 -6.14
CA TYR A 101 -9.59 -3.09 -6.14
C TYR A 101 -9.94 -2.67 -7.56
N CYS A 102 -11.17 -2.23 -7.77
CA CYS A 102 -11.65 -1.67 -9.02
C CYS A 102 -12.73 -0.61 -8.73
N ASP A 103 -12.53 0.61 -9.24
CA ASP A 103 -13.51 1.71 -9.25
C ASP A 103 -14.27 1.94 -7.92
N GLY A 104 -13.55 2.00 -6.83
CA GLY A 104 -14.13 2.26 -5.50
C GLY A 104 -14.65 1.02 -4.79
N VAL A 105 -14.41 -0.17 -5.33
CA VAL A 105 -14.83 -1.44 -4.73
C VAL A 105 -13.62 -2.31 -4.42
N PHE A 106 -13.57 -2.82 -3.18
CA PHE A 106 -12.69 -3.92 -2.84
C PHE A 106 -13.45 -5.24 -2.91
N GLU A 107 -12.95 -6.17 -3.68
CA GLU A 107 -13.45 -7.53 -3.78
C GLU A 107 -12.42 -8.50 -3.21
N ARG A 108 -12.81 -9.34 -2.27
CA ARG A 108 -12.01 -10.49 -1.86
C ARG A 108 -12.16 -11.57 -2.93
N ILE A 109 -11.06 -11.94 -3.57
CA ILE A 109 -11.07 -12.86 -4.72
C ILE A 109 -10.56 -14.27 -4.39
N ASP A 110 -10.11 -14.50 -3.16
CA ASP A 110 -9.61 -15.79 -2.68
C ASP A 110 -10.55 -16.44 -1.65
N GLU A 111 -10.36 -17.74 -1.44
CA GLU A 111 -11.03 -18.53 -0.39
C GLU A 111 -10.04 -18.99 0.69
N SER A 112 -8.87 -18.36 0.76
CA SER A 112 -7.78 -18.73 1.66
C SER A 112 -8.01 -18.28 3.10
N PHE A 113 -7.27 -18.90 4.02
CA PHE A 113 -7.17 -18.42 5.39
C PHE A 113 -6.29 -17.16 5.46
N ALA A 114 -6.50 -16.33 6.49
CA ALA A 114 -5.73 -15.10 6.70
C ALA A 114 -4.22 -15.34 6.78
N HIS A 115 -3.80 -16.45 7.33
CA HIS A 115 -2.39 -16.76 7.59
C HIS A 115 -1.96 -18.04 6.85
N ARG A 116 -1.05 -17.87 5.88
CA ARG A 116 -0.41 -18.97 5.16
C ARG A 116 1.09 -19.10 5.50
N ASN A 117 1.52 -18.46 6.57
CA ASN A 117 2.93 -18.47 7.02
C ASN A 117 3.94 -17.93 5.99
N GLN A 118 3.49 -16.93 5.21
CA GLN A 118 4.33 -16.20 4.26
C GLN A 118 4.29 -14.69 4.57
N PHE A 119 4.42 -14.31 5.86
CA PHE A 119 4.50 -12.92 6.28
C PHE A 119 5.68 -12.22 5.61
N SER A 120 5.45 -11.02 5.07
CA SER A 120 6.45 -10.22 4.37
C SER A 120 7.10 -10.95 3.18
N GLY A 121 6.41 -11.90 2.56
CA GLY A 121 6.81 -12.48 1.30
C GLY A 121 6.78 -11.46 0.17
N HIS A 122 7.55 -11.69 -0.87
CA HIS A 122 7.58 -10.81 -2.04
C HIS A 122 6.42 -11.15 -2.98
N PHE A 123 5.44 -10.23 -3.05
CA PHE A 123 4.25 -10.33 -3.91
C PHE A 123 4.54 -9.66 -5.25
N PHE A 124 4.37 -10.39 -6.36
CA PHE A 124 4.68 -9.89 -7.69
C PHE A 124 3.82 -10.57 -8.77
N GLU A 125 3.77 -9.94 -9.93
CA GLU A 125 3.17 -10.49 -11.14
C GLU A 125 4.27 -10.96 -12.11
N TYR A 126 4.05 -12.11 -12.73
CA TYR A 126 4.88 -12.59 -13.83
C TYR A 126 3.99 -13.28 -14.87
N LYS A 127 4.07 -12.84 -16.12
CA LYS A 127 3.23 -13.35 -17.23
C LYS A 127 1.74 -13.34 -16.92
N LYS A 128 1.23 -12.27 -16.32
CA LYS A 128 -0.16 -12.07 -15.87
C LYS A 128 -0.65 -13.07 -14.81
N GLU A 129 0.25 -13.71 -14.13
CA GLU A 129 -0.02 -14.59 -12.99
C GLU A 129 0.56 -13.99 -11.72
N LEU A 130 -0.14 -14.14 -10.61
CA LEU A 130 0.26 -13.58 -9.32
C LEU A 130 1.06 -14.61 -8.52
N TYR A 131 2.18 -14.17 -7.98
CA TYR A 131 3.11 -14.99 -7.21
C TYR A 131 3.43 -14.39 -5.87
N LEU A 132 3.72 -15.24 -4.91
CA LEU A 132 4.27 -14.88 -3.61
C LEU A 132 5.50 -15.73 -3.33
N LEU A 133 6.65 -15.07 -3.16
CA LEU A 133 7.92 -15.73 -2.90
C LEU A 133 8.37 -15.52 -1.46
N GLY A 134 8.74 -16.59 -0.81
CA GLY A 134 9.37 -16.58 0.49
C GLY A 134 8.46 -16.12 1.61
N GLY A 135 9.01 -15.37 2.53
CA GLY A 135 8.33 -14.85 3.71
C GLY A 135 8.75 -15.55 4.98
N TYR A 136 8.06 -15.19 6.08
CA TYR A 136 8.32 -15.71 7.41
C TYR A 136 7.08 -16.45 7.93
N GLY A 137 7.32 -17.61 8.51
CA GLY A 137 6.26 -18.39 9.16
C GLY A 137 6.83 -19.56 9.96
N TYR A 138 6.09 -20.03 10.96
CA TYR A 138 6.56 -21.07 11.87
C TYR A 138 7.94 -20.77 12.48
N TRP A 139 8.16 -19.51 12.89
CA TRP A 139 9.40 -19.01 13.53
C TRP A 139 10.66 -19.07 12.66
N ARG A 140 10.51 -19.18 11.34
CA ARG A 140 11.63 -19.20 10.38
C ARG A 140 11.26 -18.56 9.06
N SER A 141 12.27 -18.10 8.33
CA SER A 141 12.12 -17.75 6.92
C SER A 141 11.94 -19.01 6.08
N ASN A 142 11.18 -18.89 5.01
CA ASN A 142 10.99 -19.96 4.04
C ASN A 142 11.31 -19.46 2.62
N SER A 143 11.55 -20.37 1.69
CA SER A 143 11.78 -20.10 0.28
C SER A 143 10.61 -20.55 -0.59
N LEU A 144 9.44 -20.65 -0.01
CA LEU A 144 8.25 -21.13 -0.68
C LEU A 144 7.86 -20.17 -1.81
N LEU A 145 7.65 -20.70 -3.01
CA LEU A 145 7.03 -19.99 -4.12
C LEU A 145 5.61 -20.51 -4.27
N THR A 146 4.65 -19.61 -4.17
CA THR A 146 3.25 -19.93 -4.44
C THR A 146 2.72 -19.07 -5.59
N LYS A 147 1.77 -19.65 -6.34
CA LYS A 147 1.06 -19.01 -7.42
C LYS A 147 -0.42 -18.95 -7.09
N TYR A 148 -1.06 -17.84 -7.36
CA TYR A 148 -2.51 -17.72 -7.23
C TYR A 148 -3.22 -18.36 -8.43
N ASN A 149 -4.12 -19.29 -8.15
CA ASN A 149 -4.97 -19.91 -9.16
C ASN A 149 -6.35 -19.24 -9.14
N PHE A 150 -6.67 -18.48 -10.18
CA PHE A 150 -7.93 -17.74 -10.30
C PHE A 150 -9.15 -18.67 -10.41
N SER A 151 -8.97 -19.90 -10.93
CA SER A 151 -10.08 -20.86 -11.09
C SER A 151 -10.46 -21.53 -9.78
N SER A 152 -9.45 -21.93 -8.98
CA SER A 152 -9.68 -22.53 -7.66
C SER A 152 -9.75 -21.48 -6.54
N LYS A 153 -9.52 -20.20 -6.85
CA LYS A 153 -9.44 -19.06 -5.91
C LYS A 153 -8.53 -19.34 -4.72
N SER A 154 -7.39 -19.94 -4.98
CA SER A 154 -6.46 -20.36 -3.94
C SER A 154 -5.01 -20.26 -4.37
N TRP A 155 -4.11 -20.23 -3.38
CA TRP A 155 -2.67 -20.27 -3.60
C TRP A 155 -2.17 -21.69 -3.70
N GLU A 156 -1.41 -22.00 -4.74
CA GLU A 156 -0.81 -23.30 -5.02
C GLU A 156 0.72 -23.21 -4.93
N ILE A 157 1.35 -24.24 -4.37
CA ILE A 157 2.81 -24.33 -4.33
C ILE A 157 3.34 -24.60 -5.73
N VAL A 158 4.31 -23.80 -6.15
CA VAL A 158 5.06 -24.03 -7.39
C VAL A 158 6.17 -25.03 -7.05
N PRO A 159 6.22 -26.20 -7.74
CA PRO A 159 7.22 -27.24 -7.47
C PRO A 159 8.65 -26.79 -7.76
#